data_151cfa0d7091eb6552c86d3df08e7642
#
_entry.id   151cfa0d7091eb6552c86d3df08e7642
#
_cell.length_a   1.000
_cell.length_b   1.000
_cell.length_c   1.000
_cell.angle_alpha   90.00
_cell.angle_beta   90.00
_cell.angle_gamma   90.00
#
_symmetry.space_group_name_H-M   'P 1'
#
loop_
_entity.id
_entity.type
_entity.pdbx_description
1 polymer ?
#
loop_
_entity_poly.entity_id
_entity_poly.type
_entity_poly.pdbx_seq_one_letter_code
_entity_poly.pdbx_strand_id
1 'polypeptide(L)'
;MTFDKVIFDIETTLNVDKIWCIVCKHNNTYYQFKEDRVHRFVDFLKQTKEVIGHNIIGFDIPVLNKAFGYNIFKNCKITDTL
;
A
#
# COMPACT_ATOMS: atom_id res chain seq x y z
N MET A 1 -18.37 -1.59 2.05
CA MET A 1 -17.63 -2.51 1.15
C MET A 1 -16.30 -2.87 1.78
N THR A 2 -15.91 -4.14 1.73
CA THR A 2 -14.61 -4.57 2.23
C THR A 2 -13.85 -5.32 1.13
N PHE A 3 -12.52 -5.17 1.16
CA PHE A 3 -11.63 -5.90 0.27
C PHE A 3 -10.97 -7.01 1.07
N ASP A 4 -11.20 -8.27 0.72
CA ASP A 4 -10.62 -9.40 1.44
C ASP A 4 -9.12 -9.46 1.28
N LYS A 5 -8.64 -9.43 0.03
CA LYS A 5 -7.22 -9.53 -0.30
C LYS A 5 -6.89 -8.51 -1.38
N VAL A 6 -5.88 -7.71 -1.13
CA VAL A 6 -5.43 -6.68 -2.06
C VAL A 6 -3.94 -6.88 -2.31
N ILE A 7 -3.57 -6.96 -3.58
CA ILE A 7 -2.16 -6.96 -3.98
C ILE A 7 -1.78 -5.52 -4.20
N PHE A 8 -0.65 -5.09 -3.66
CA PHE A 8 -0.20 -3.71 -3.87
C PHE A 8 1.29 -3.61 -4.13
N ASP A 9 1.68 -2.52 -4.76
CA ASP A 9 3.05 -2.16 -5.04
C ASP A 9 3.17 -0.64 -5.06
N ILE A 10 4.33 -0.12 -4.70
CA ILE A 10 4.58 1.32 -4.72
C ILE A 10 5.72 1.66 -5.67
N GLU A 11 5.67 2.88 -6.19
CA GLU A 11 6.76 3.48 -6.94
C GLU A 11 7.21 4.75 -6.25
N THR A 12 8.53 4.89 -6.09
CA THR A 12 9.13 6.03 -5.39
C THR A 12 10.17 6.70 -6.27
N THR A 13 10.64 7.87 -5.83
CA THR A 13 11.84 8.47 -6.39
C THR A 13 13.07 7.62 -6.04
N LEU A 14 14.18 7.84 -6.73
CA LEU A 14 15.41 7.09 -6.49
C LEU A 14 15.89 7.19 -5.05
N ASN A 15 15.69 8.33 -4.40
CA ASN A 15 16.09 8.55 -3.02
C ASN A 15 15.04 8.10 -2.00
N VAL A 16 13.92 7.56 -2.47
CA VAL A 16 12.80 7.10 -1.64
C VAL A 16 12.24 8.22 -0.75
N ASP A 17 12.34 9.47 -1.21
CA ASP A 17 11.84 10.64 -0.48
C ASP A 17 10.43 11.04 -0.90
N LYS A 18 9.92 10.47 -1.99
CA LYS A 18 8.59 10.76 -2.51
C LYS A 18 7.96 9.50 -3.07
N ILE A 19 6.70 9.27 -2.73
CA ILE A 19 5.90 8.18 -3.29
C ILE A 19 5.14 8.73 -4.49
N TRP A 20 5.44 8.20 -5.68
CA TRP A 20 4.78 8.62 -6.92
C TRP A 20 3.43 7.98 -7.09
N CYS A 21 3.36 6.70 -6.80
CA CYS A 21 2.19 5.93 -7.14
C CYS A 21 2.09 4.70 -6.25
N ILE A 22 0.87 4.39 -5.84
CA ILE A 22 0.53 3.11 -5.22
C ILE A 22 -0.48 2.45 -6.14
N VAL A 23 -0.18 1.23 -6.57
CA VAL A 23 -1.06 0.43 -7.42
C VAL A 23 -1.60 -0.73 -6.61
N CYS A 24 -2.90 -0.90 -6.62
CA CYS A 24 -3.57 -2.00 -5.92
C CYS A 24 -4.41 -2.80 -6.90
N LYS A 25 -4.50 -4.10 -6.66
CA LYS A 25 -5.39 -4.99 -7.41
C LYS A 25 -6.28 -5.76 -6.44
N HIS A 26 -7.58 -5.70 -6.67
CA HIS A 26 -8.56 -6.51 -5.97
C HIS A 26 -9.43 -7.21 -7.03
N ASN A 27 -9.36 -8.54 -7.05
CA ASN A 27 -9.96 -9.35 -8.11
C ASN A 27 -9.41 -8.91 -9.48
N ASN A 28 -10.26 -8.42 -10.38
CA ASN A 28 -9.84 -7.94 -11.70
C ASN A 28 -9.85 -6.41 -11.81
N THR A 29 -9.97 -5.71 -10.70
CA THR A 29 -10.04 -4.25 -10.67
C THR A 29 -8.74 -3.67 -10.13
N TYR A 30 -8.20 -2.69 -10.84
CA TYR A 30 -7.01 -1.96 -10.44
C TYR A 30 -7.40 -0.59 -9.87
N TYR A 31 -6.69 -0.20 -8.81
CA TYR A 31 -6.82 1.11 -8.19
C TYR A 31 -5.45 1.76 -8.17
N GLN A 32 -5.38 3.04 -8.53
CA GLN A 32 -4.13 3.81 -8.51
C GLN A 32 -4.29 5.03 -7.61
N PHE A 33 -3.26 5.28 -6.80
CA PHE A 33 -3.17 6.46 -5.96
C PHE A 33 -1.88 7.19 -6.33
N LYS A 34 -2.02 8.24 -7.15
CA LYS A 34 -0.87 9.01 -7.65
C LYS A 34 -0.59 10.21 -6.78
N GLU A 35 0.65 10.61 -6.73
CA GLU A 35 1.19 11.82 -6.09
C GLU A 35 0.30 12.48 -5.02
N ASP A 36 -0.53 13.45 -5.43
CA ASP A 36 -1.38 14.22 -4.54
C ASP A 36 -2.55 13.42 -3.93
N ARG A 37 -2.78 12.19 -4.41
CA ARG A 37 -3.85 11.32 -3.94
C ARG A 37 -3.35 10.10 -3.16
N VAL A 38 -2.06 10.00 -2.91
CA VAL A 38 -1.48 8.89 -2.15
C VAL A 38 -2.13 8.77 -0.76
N HIS A 39 -2.52 9.88 -0.14
CA HIS A 39 -3.19 9.88 1.16
C HIS A 39 -4.51 9.10 1.15
N ARG A 40 -5.16 8.95 0.00
CA ARG A 40 -6.41 8.20 -0.12
C ARG A 40 -6.20 6.68 0.05
N PHE A 41 -4.98 6.22 -0.10
CA PHE A 41 -4.65 4.82 0.14
C PHE A 41 -4.93 4.41 1.58
N VAL A 42 -4.78 5.31 2.54
CA VAL A 42 -5.10 5.03 3.95
C VAL A 42 -6.57 4.68 4.11
N ASP A 43 -7.46 5.42 3.44
CA ASP A 43 -8.91 5.13 3.49
C ASP A 43 -9.20 3.79 2.82
N PHE A 44 -8.51 3.47 1.74
CA PHE A 44 -8.62 2.18 1.07
C PHE A 44 -8.21 1.03 2.01
N LEU A 45 -7.11 1.20 2.75
CA LEU A 45 -6.63 0.20 3.71
C LEU A 45 -7.60 -0.05 4.85
N LYS A 46 -8.39 0.94 5.26
CA LYS A 46 -9.40 0.76 6.31
C LYS A 46 -10.47 -0.24 5.92
N GLN A 47 -10.62 -0.48 4.63
CA GLN A 47 -11.60 -1.42 4.07
C GLN A 47 -10.95 -2.73 3.63
N THR A 48 -9.66 -2.92 3.88
CA THR A 48 -8.87 -4.05 3.41
C THR A 48 -8.51 -4.95 4.58
N LYS A 49 -8.79 -6.24 4.44
CA LYS A 49 -8.47 -7.24 5.47
C LYS A 49 -7.02 -7.73 5.37
N GLU A 50 -6.56 -8.00 4.16
CA GLU A 50 -5.22 -8.52 3.92
C GLU A 50 -4.56 -7.82 2.75
N VAL A 51 -3.29 -7.46 2.92
CA VAL A 51 -2.45 -6.94 1.83
C VAL A 51 -1.40 -7.98 1.47
N ILE A 52 -1.14 -8.10 0.17
CA ILE A 52 -0.19 -9.07 -0.38
C ILE A 52 0.76 -8.31 -1.29
N GLY A 53 2.02 -8.64 -1.23
CA GLY A 53 2.99 -8.05 -2.14
C GLY A 53 4.35 -8.69 -2.03
N HIS A 54 5.24 -8.35 -2.95
CA HIS A 54 6.60 -8.88 -3.00
C HIS A 54 7.55 -7.92 -2.27
N ASN A 55 8.23 -8.42 -1.24
CA ASN A 55 9.15 -7.65 -0.41
C ASN A 55 8.48 -6.44 0.26
N ILE A 56 7.20 -6.53 0.57
CA ILE A 56 6.49 -5.39 1.16
C ILE A 56 6.88 -5.15 2.61
N ILE A 57 7.24 -6.20 3.36
CA ILE A 57 7.70 -6.06 4.74
C ILE A 57 9.06 -5.36 4.78
N GLY A 58 9.92 -5.65 3.81
CA GLY A 58 11.26 -5.06 3.76
C GLY A 58 11.31 -3.68 3.12
N PHE A 59 10.31 -3.29 2.34
CA PHE A 59 10.38 -2.03 1.59
C PHE A 59 9.08 -1.23 1.65
N ASP A 60 8.01 -1.69 0.98
CA ASP A 60 6.80 -0.88 0.76
C ASP A 60 6.17 -0.40 2.07
N ILE A 61 6.01 -1.31 3.03
CA ILE A 61 5.37 -0.99 4.31
C ILE A 61 6.19 0.00 5.13
N PRO A 62 7.50 -0.21 5.35
CA PRO A 62 8.31 0.78 6.07
C PRO A 62 8.31 2.15 5.39
N VAL A 63 8.39 2.20 4.06
CA VAL A 63 8.41 3.45 3.30
C VAL A 63 7.10 4.20 3.49
N LEU A 64 5.96 3.50 3.36
CA LEU A 64 4.64 4.11 3.54
C LEU A 64 4.43 4.58 4.98
N ASN A 65 4.77 3.75 5.96
CA ASN A 65 4.62 4.11 7.37
C ASN A 65 5.47 5.33 7.73
N LYS A 66 6.67 5.43 7.18
CA LYS A 66 7.52 6.60 7.39
C LYS A 66 6.90 7.85 6.76
N ALA A 67 6.38 7.73 5.54
CA ALA A 67 5.76 8.84 4.83
C ALA A 67 4.53 9.38 5.56
N PHE A 68 3.72 8.50 6.14
CA PHE A 68 2.52 8.90 6.88
C PHE A 68 2.76 9.21 8.35
N GLY A 69 3.90 8.82 8.89
CA GLY A 69 4.26 9.09 10.29
C GLY A 69 3.65 8.12 11.30
N TYR A 70 3.01 7.05 10.85
CA TYR A 70 2.45 6.01 11.72
C TYR A 70 2.23 4.72 10.94
N ASN A 71 1.95 3.62 11.63
CA ASN A 71 1.71 2.33 10.97
C ASN A 71 0.30 2.29 10.36
N ILE A 72 0.21 2.56 9.06
CA ILE A 72 -1.07 2.57 8.35
C ILE A 72 -1.62 1.16 8.09
N PHE A 73 -0.82 0.12 8.27
CA PHE A 73 -1.21 -1.29 8.07
C PHE A 73 -1.64 -1.98 9.36
N LYS A 74 -1.84 -1.24 10.42
CA LYS A 74 -2.09 -1.75 11.77
C LYS A 74 -3.18 -2.81 11.84
N ASN A 75 -4.25 -2.65 11.07
CA ASN A 75 -5.40 -3.55 11.11
C ASN A 75 -5.47 -4.51 9.91
N CYS A 76 -4.40 -4.61 9.14
CA CYS A 76 -4.33 -5.49 7.99
C CYS A 76 -3.46 -6.71 8.30
N LYS A 77 -3.90 -7.87 7.83
CA LYS A 77 -3.01 -9.01 7.72
C LYS A 77 -2.03 -8.76 6.58
N ILE A 78 -0.77 -9.10 6.78
CA ILE A 78 0.28 -8.87 5.79
C ILE A 78 0.81 -10.20 5.29
N THR A 79 0.84 -10.38 3.98
CA THR A 79 1.43 -11.55 3.33
C THR A 79 2.49 -11.07 2.34
N ASP A 80 3.73 -11.41 2.62
CA ASP A 80 4.86 -11.07 1.76
C ASP A 80 5.29 -12.32 1.00
N THR A 81 5.42 -12.18 -0.33
CA THR A 81 5.76 -13.30 -1.22
C THR A 81 7.27 -13.49 -1.40
N LEU A 82 8.07 -12.66 -0.78
CA LEU A 82 9.53 -12.81 -0.84
C LEU A 82 9.99 -14.01 -0.01
#